data_1f6f2fa1d0bf6935bd8703a13ec1774f
#
_entry.id   1f6f2fa1d0bf6935bd8703a13ec1774f
#
_cell.length_a   1.000
_cell.length_b   1.000
_cell.length_c   1.000
_cell.angle_alpha   90.00
_cell.angle_beta   90.00
_cell.angle_gamma   90.00
#
_symmetry.space_group_name_H-M   'P 1'
#
loop_
_entity.id
_entity.type
_entity.pdbx_description
1 polymer ?
#
loop_
_entity_poly.entity_id
_entity_poly.type
_entity_poly.pdbx_seq_one_letter_code
_entity_poly.pdbx_strand_id
1 'polypeptide(L)'
;MLGNRRVRASRLVAVAFIIATATSCGTDDARRADTGGPASSNESRAVRAERGAQRCDSPTASMLVDSIGIGPVLRGARIAEVRQRCTVADTSVILAEGEPERAHRIVVRGKPLIALSTGTADTSIIRVITQDAAFKTSGGVGVGSSVESLRLAHGRICAARGEGIFVVMAADLPGVSFAIDWNPPPSRDLSAADTPFPGGDPGTALDATRITKLWVHGVSGACRVSVS
;
A
#
# COMPACT_ATOMS: atom_id res chain seq x y z
N MET A 1 0.82 54.44 -20.78
CA MET A 1 0.37 53.94 -19.46
C MET A 1 1.33 52.84 -19.02
N LEU A 2 2.25 53.19 -18.12
CA LEU A 2 3.34 52.34 -17.64
C LEU A 2 2.91 51.64 -16.33
N GLY A 3 2.75 50.34 -16.37
CA GLY A 3 2.36 49.52 -15.20
C GLY A 3 3.57 49.02 -14.44
N ASN A 4 3.73 49.49 -13.22
CA ASN A 4 4.78 49.18 -12.25
C ASN A 4 4.64 47.74 -11.74
N ARG A 5 5.60 46.88 -12.04
CA ARG A 5 5.74 45.55 -11.41
C ARG A 5 6.53 45.67 -10.10
N ARG A 6 5.86 45.51 -8.98
CA ARG A 6 6.52 45.39 -7.66
C ARG A 6 7.06 43.96 -7.50
N VAL A 7 8.37 43.88 -7.37
CA VAL A 7 9.10 42.67 -6.97
C VAL A 7 8.93 42.51 -5.45
N ARG A 8 8.33 41.38 -5.02
CA ARG A 8 8.29 41.00 -3.60
C ARG A 8 9.51 40.17 -3.27
N ALA A 9 10.32 40.67 -2.36
CA ALA A 9 11.47 39.99 -1.79
C ALA A 9 11.00 38.87 -0.84
N SER A 10 11.41 37.63 -1.12
CA SER A 10 11.22 36.49 -0.22
C SER A 10 12.24 36.53 0.91
N ARG A 11 11.76 36.51 2.15
CA ARG A 11 12.57 36.38 3.34
C ARG A 11 12.92 34.90 3.56
N LEU A 12 14.20 34.59 3.50
CA LEU A 12 14.78 33.34 3.95
C LEU A 12 14.69 33.27 5.48
N VAL A 13 13.97 32.28 5.99
CA VAL A 13 13.98 31.92 7.42
C VAL A 13 14.98 30.80 7.61
N ALA A 14 16.09 31.07 8.26
CA ALA A 14 17.07 30.08 8.67
C ALA A 14 16.54 29.38 9.93
N VAL A 15 16.28 28.08 9.86
CA VAL A 15 15.94 27.24 11.02
C VAL A 15 17.24 26.61 11.53
N ALA A 16 17.68 27.02 12.71
CA ALA A 16 18.80 26.41 13.41
C ALA A 16 18.36 25.07 14.06
N PHE A 17 18.99 23.98 13.68
CA PHE A 17 18.83 22.69 14.34
C PHE A 17 19.75 22.62 15.56
N ILE A 18 19.16 22.52 16.74
CA ILE A 18 19.88 22.22 18.00
C ILE A 18 19.89 20.70 18.14
N ILE A 19 21.09 20.09 18.03
CA ILE A 19 21.31 18.69 18.31
C ILE A 19 21.56 18.55 19.83
N ALA A 20 20.61 17.96 20.52
CA ALA A 20 20.76 17.54 21.92
C ALA A 20 21.21 16.05 21.93
N THR A 21 22.48 15.83 22.28
CA THR A 21 23.02 14.50 22.58
C THR A 21 22.65 14.12 24.01
N ALA A 22 21.75 13.15 24.17
CA ALA A 22 21.50 12.50 25.44
C ALA A 22 22.21 11.15 25.46
N THR A 23 23.33 11.10 26.18
CA THR A 23 24.01 9.88 26.58
C THR A 23 23.26 9.26 27.77
N SER A 24 22.64 8.10 27.60
CA SER A 24 22.12 7.31 28.71
C SER A 24 22.69 5.91 28.63
N CYS A 25 23.66 5.61 29.51
CA CYS A 25 24.05 4.27 29.87
C CYS A 25 22.97 3.67 30.77
N GLY A 26 22.39 2.58 30.35
CA GLY A 26 21.52 1.71 31.15
C GLY A 26 21.80 0.27 30.77
N THR A 27 22.67 -0.35 31.57
CA THR A 27 22.85 -1.81 31.63
C THR A 27 21.62 -2.39 32.30
N ASP A 28 20.91 -3.35 31.65
CA ASP A 28 20.39 -4.51 32.36
C ASP A 28 20.03 -5.64 31.37
N ASP A 29 20.54 -6.81 31.73
CA ASP A 29 20.38 -8.11 31.14
C ASP A 29 18.91 -8.55 30.98
N ALA A 30 18.52 -8.87 29.77
CA ALA A 30 17.54 -9.91 29.52
C ALA A 30 17.88 -10.61 28.20
N ARG A 31 18.70 -11.65 28.28
CA ARG A 31 18.86 -12.65 27.23
C ARG A 31 17.51 -13.23 26.85
N ARG A 32 16.83 -12.63 25.89
CA ARG A 32 15.82 -13.31 25.09
C ARG A 32 16.52 -13.80 23.83
N ALA A 33 16.71 -15.10 23.75
CA ALA A 33 17.25 -15.77 22.57
C ALA A 33 16.34 -15.44 21.37
N ASP A 34 16.76 -14.45 20.59
CA ASP A 34 16.20 -14.14 19.28
C ASP A 34 16.82 -15.12 18.28
N THR A 35 16.21 -16.31 18.14
CA THR A 35 16.57 -17.31 17.14
C THR A 35 15.97 -16.99 15.76
N GLY A 36 15.73 -15.70 15.46
CA GLY A 36 15.38 -15.19 14.14
C GLY A 36 16.63 -14.97 13.28
N GLY A 37 17.26 -16.07 12.88
CA GLY A 37 18.52 -16.05 12.11
C GLY A 37 18.40 -15.41 10.72
N PRO A 38 19.56 -15.09 10.07
CA PRO A 38 19.67 -14.40 8.78
C PRO A 38 19.05 -15.13 7.57
N ALA A 39 18.51 -16.34 7.76
CA ALA A 39 17.87 -17.14 6.72
C ALA A 39 16.57 -16.48 6.19
N SER A 40 15.74 -15.87 7.04
CA SER A 40 14.46 -15.28 6.66
C SER A 40 14.61 -14.07 5.70
N SER A 41 15.65 -13.27 5.87
CA SER A 41 15.88 -12.09 5.02
C SER A 41 16.39 -12.46 3.62
N ASN A 42 17.16 -13.52 3.50
CA ASN A 42 17.70 -13.98 2.21
C ASN A 42 16.60 -14.65 1.36
N GLU A 43 15.74 -15.45 1.97
CA GLU A 43 14.60 -16.08 1.29
C GLU A 43 13.61 -15.03 0.75
N SER A 44 13.28 -14.03 1.53
CA SER A 44 12.43 -12.92 1.08
C SER A 44 13.05 -12.14 -0.09
N ARG A 45 14.39 -11.98 -0.09
CA ARG A 45 15.12 -11.32 -1.16
C ARG A 45 15.12 -12.14 -2.44
N ALA A 46 15.31 -13.47 -2.34
CA ALA A 46 15.29 -14.39 -3.46
C ALA A 46 13.91 -14.43 -4.12
N VAL A 47 12.85 -14.58 -3.36
CA VAL A 47 11.45 -14.54 -3.85
C VAL A 47 11.14 -13.22 -4.56
N ARG A 48 11.60 -12.10 -3.99
CA ARG A 48 11.44 -10.77 -4.61
C ARG A 48 12.18 -10.68 -5.94
N ALA A 49 13.44 -11.17 -6.01
CA ALA A 49 14.24 -11.14 -7.24
C ALA A 49 13.63 -12.01 -8.32
N GLU A 50 13.20 -13.22 -7.99
CA GLU A 50 12.57 -14.16 -8.92
C GLU A 50 11.27 -13.58 -9.51
N ARG A 51 10.35 -13.11 -8.67
CA ARG A 51 9.12 -12.47 -9.14
C ARG A 51 9.39 -11.22 -9.97
N GLY A 52 10.33 -10.41 -9.51
CA GLY A 52 10.74 -9.20 -10.19
C GLY A 52 11.35 -9.46 -11.57
N ALA A 53 11.91 -10.63 -11.84
CA ALA A 53 12.47 -11.01 -13.14
C ALA A 53 11.45 -11.59 -14.12
N GLN A 54 10.25 -11.95 -13.67
CA GLN A 54 9.22 -12.57 -14.52
C GLN A 54 8.74 -11.62 -15.63
N ARG A 55 8.56 -12.16 -16.83
CA ARG A 55 7.86 -11.46 -17.93
C ARG A 55 6.37 -11.44 -17.65
N CYS A 56 5.74 -10.29 -17.83
CA CYS A 56 4.32 -10.11 -17.56
C CYS A 56 3.39 -10.89 -18.50
N ASP A 57 3.84 -11.17 -19.72
CA ASP A 57 3.10 -11.93 -20.75
C ASP A 57 3.26 -13.44 -20.60
N SER A 58 4.20 -13.91 -19.75
CA SER A 58 4.38 -15.34 -19.50
C SER A 58 3.10 -15.96 -18.92
N PRO A 59 2.68 -17.14 -19.39
CA PRO A 59 1.56 -17.88 -18.81
C PRO A 59 1.81 -18.29 -17.36
N THR A 60 3.08 -18.35 -16.95
CA THR A 60 3.51 -18.67 -15.59
C THR A 60 3.75 -17.44 -14.72
N ALA A 61 3.55 -16.21 -15.27
CA ALA A 61 3.69 -15.00 -14.47
C ALA A 61 2.79 -15.06 -13.24
N SER A 62 3.35 -14.71 -12.09
CA SER A 62 2.64 -14.72 -10.82
C SER A 62 1.40 -13.80 -10.88
N MET A 63 0.31 -14.23 -10.27
CA MET A 63 -0.90 -13.43 -10.01
C MET A 63 -1.08 -13.16 -8.51
N LEU A 64 -0.03 -13.42 -7.72
CA LEU A 64 -0.04 -13.28 -6.27
C LEU A 64 -0.04 -11.81 -5.84
N VAL A 65 -0.86 -11.51 -4.83
CA VAL A 65 -0.87 -10.24 -4.09
C VAL A 65 -0.25 -10.48 -2.72
N ASP A 66 0.76 -9.71 -2.38
CA ASP A 66 1.40 -9.71 -1.06
C ASP A 66 2.00 -8.32 -0.72
N SER A 67 2.69 -8.23 0.40
CA SER A 67 3.27 -6.99 0.92
C SER A 67 4.34 -6.34 0.00
N ILE A 68 4.89 -7.09 -0.96
CA ILE A 68 5.93 -6.58 -1.85
C ILE A 68 5.41 -6.13 -3.22
N GLY A 69 4.20 -6.57 -3.64
CA GLY A 69 3.66 -6.19 -4.94
C GLY A 69 2.47 -7.02 -5.41
N ILE A 70 2.11 -6.85 -6.66
CA ILE A 70 1.06 -7.62 -7.35
C ILE A 70 1.67 -8.29 -8.58
N GLY A 71 1.68 -9.61 -8.61
CA GLY A 71 2.34 -10.37 -9.65
C GLY A 71 3.83 -10.00 -9.78
N PRO A 72 4.36 -9.83 -11.01
CA PRO A 72 5.75 -9.41 -11.23
C PRO A 72 5.98 -7.90 -11.02
N VAL A 73 4.94 -7.13 -10.71
CA VAL A 73 5.01 -5.68 -10.51
C VAL A 73 5.24 -5.39 -9.04
N LEU A 74 6.48 -5.11 -8.68
CA LEU A 74 6.90 -4.95 -7.29
C LEU A 74 7.02 -3.48 -6.91
N ARG A 75 6.63 -3.14 -5.70
CA ARG A 75 6.87 -1.84 -5.10
C ARG A 75 8.40 -1.60 -4.97
N GLY A 76 8.84 -0.39 -5.25
CA GLY A 76 10.26 -0.02 -5.30
C GLY A 76 10.98 -0.42 -6.58
N ALA A 77 10.36 -1.17 -7.50
CA ALA A 77 10.93 -1.40 -8.81
C ALA A 77 10.90 -0.12 -9.66
N ARG A 78 11.88 0.07 -10.53
CA ARG A 78 11.91 1.19 -11.46
C ARG A 78 10.99 0.92 -12.63
N ILE A 79 10.23 1.93 -13.07
CA ILE A 79 9.35 1.78 -14.23
C ILE A 79 10.14 1.39 -15.49
N ALA A 80 11.35 1.89 -15.66
CA ALA A 80 12.22 1.50 -16.78
C ALA A 80 12.51 -0.01 -16.82
N GLU A 81 12.75 -0.63 -15.66
CA GLU A 81 12.96 -2.08 -15.54
C GLU A 81 11.68 -2.88 -15.84
N VAL A 82 10.53 -2.37 -15.38
CA VAL A 82 9.24 -3.00 -15.65
C VAL A 82 8.91 -2.95 -17.15
N ARG A 83 9.21 -1.84 -17.85
CA ARG A 83 9.02 -1.71 -19.31
C ARG A 83 9.80 -2.72 -20.14
N GLN A 84 10.93 -3.23 -19.64
CA GLN A 84 11.71 -4.24 -20.35
C GLN A 84 11.03 -5.61 -20.44
N ARG A 85 10.06 -5.88 -19.57
CA ARG A 85 9.43 -7.20 -19.41
C ARG A 85 7.90 -7.18 -19.36
N CYS A 86 7.30 -6.00 -19.34
CA CYS A 86 5.86 -5.80 -19.29
C CYS A 86 5.42 -4.77 -20.32
N THR A 87 4.21 -4.92 -20.85
CA THR A 87 3.55 -3.84 -21.59
C THR A 87 3.13 -2.75 -20.61
N VAL A 88 3.68 -1.55 -20.78
CA VAL A 88 3.43 -0.40 -19.91
C VAL A 88 3.00 0.80 -20.74
N ALA A 89 1.87 1.38 -20.42
CA ALA A 89 1.38 2.64 -20.97
C ALA A 89 1.32 3.70 -19.87
N ASP A 90 1.79 4.90 -20.18
CA ASP A 90 1.65 6.04 -19.25
C ASP A 90 0.20 6.51 -19.22
N THR A 91 -0.27 6.87 -18.05
CA THR A 91 -1.62 7.34 -17.79
C THR A 91 -1.60 8.30 -16.59
N SER A 92 -2.76 8.77 -16.21
CA SER A 92 -2.99 9.47 -14.95
C SER A 92 -4.19 8.85 -14.25
N VAL A 93 -4.21 8.95 -12.94
CA VAL A 93 -5.36 8.59 -12.11
C VAL A 93 -5.69 9.76 -11.20
N ILE A 94 -6.97 9.95 -10.93
CA ILE A 94 -7.45 10.91 -9.95
C ILE A 94 -7.69 10.13 -8.66
N LEU A 95 -6.97 10.47 -7.63
CA LEU A 95 -7.20 9.96 -6.28
C LEU A 95 -8.24 10.83 -5.55
N ALA A 96 -8.56 10.48 -4.33
CA ALA A 96 -9.63 11.13 -3.57
C ALA A 96 -9.39 12.64 -3.33
N GLU A 97 -8.16 13.09 -3.38
CA GLU A 97 -7.77 14.50 -3.22
C GLU A 97 -8.02 15.34 -4.48
N GLY A 98 -8.45 14.71 -5.58
CA GLY A 98 -8.85 15.39 -6.81
C GLY A 98 -7.70 15.77 -7.75
N GLU A 99 -6.45 15.65 -7.33
CA GLU A 99 -5.31 15.93 -8.18
C GLU A 99 -4.94 14.71 -9.05
N PRO A 100 -4.61 14.93 -10.34
CA PRO A 100 -4.18 13.85 -11.21
C PRO A 100 -2.76 13.41 -10.84
N GLU A 101 -2.62 12.16 -10.43
CA GLU A 101 -1.31 11.55 -10.18
C GLU A 101 -0.80 10.80 -11.41
N ARG A 102 0.51 10.87 -11.63
CA ARG A 102 1.17 10.08 -12.67
C ARG A 102 1.04 8.60 -12.35
N ALA A 103 0.55 7.87 -13.32
CA ALA A 103 0.32 6.45 -13.22
C ALA A 103 0.82 5.71 -14.46
N HIS A 104 0.97 4.41 -14.34
CA HIS A 104 1.36 3.51 -15.40
C HIS A 104 0.39 2.34 -15.42
N ARG A 105 -0.27 2.14 -16.56
CA ARG A 105 -1.07 0.94 -16.80
C ARG A 105 -0.14 -0.18 -17.25
N ILE A 106 -0.08 -1.24 -16.47
CA ILE A 106 0.76 -2.41 -16.72
C ILE A 106 -0.15 -3.61 -16.97
N VAL A 107 0.18 -4.45 -17.94
CA VAL A 107 -0.61 -5.64 -18.26
C VAL A 107 0.16 -6.88 -17.88
N VAL A 108 -0.45 -7.74 -17.04
CA VAL A 108 0.08 -9.03 -16.59
C VAL A 108 -0.90 -10.12 -17.00
N ARG A 109 -0.49 -11.03 -17.88
CA ARG A 109 -1.34 -12.10 -18.42
C ARG A 109 -2.68 -11.59 -18.98
N GLY A 110 -2.64 -10.44 -19.67
CA GLY A 110 -3.84 -9.77 -20.19
C GLY A 110 -4.66 -9.00 -19.16
N LYS A 111 -4.26 -8.97 -17.87
CA LYS A 111 -4.98 -8.31 -16.78
C LYS A 111 -4.33 -6.99 -16.42
N PRO A 112 -5.10 -5.89 -16.30
CA PRO A 112 -4.55 -4.59 -16.02
C PRO A 112 -4.20 -4.39 -14.54
N LEU A 113 -3.06 -3.72 -14.32
CA LEU A 113 -2.64 -3.12 -13.06
C LEU A 113 -2.41 -1.64 -13.26
N ILE A 114 -2.58 -0.85 -12.23
CA ILE A 114 -2.15 0.55 -12.18
C ILE A 114 -0.99 0.66 -11.18
N ALA A 115 0.13 1.19 -11.62
CA ALA A 115 1.25 1.51 -10.75
C ALA A 115 1.38 3.03 -10.62
N LEU A 116 1.45 3.53 -9.40
CA LEU A 116 1.82 4.91 -9.10
C LEU A 116 3.32 4.98 -8.87
N SER A 117 3.96 6.04 -9.33
CA SER A 117 5.40 6.21 -9.22
C SER A 117 5.79 7.58 -8.69
N THR A 118 6.94 7.66 -8.03
CA THR A 118 7.52 8.93 -7.58
C THR A 118 8.33 9.60 -8.68
N GLY A 119 8.35 10.93 -8.64
CA GLY A 119 9.33 11.75 -9.36
C GLY A 119 9.17 11.82 -10.87
N THR A 120 10.08 12.53 -11.51
CA THR A 120 10.03 12.81 -12.95
C THR A 120 11.08 12.04 -13.77
N ALA A 121 12.22 11.68 -13.20
CA ALA A 121 13.35 11.09 -13.96
C ALA A 121 13.68 9.63 -13.61
N ASP A 122 13.64 9.26 -12.32
CA ASP A 122 13.92 7.90 -11.87
C ASP A 122 12.76 7.39 -11.00
N THR A 123 11.70 7.01 -11.70
CA THR A 123 10.42 6.73 -11.09
C THR A 123 10.37 5.32 -10.51
N SER A 124 10.40 5.22 -9.19
CA SER A 124 10.14 3.97 -8.47
C SER A 124 8.65 3.81 -8.20
N ILE A 125 8.14 2.61 -8.34
CA ILE A 125 6.76 2.26 -8.01
C ILE A 125 6.57 2.37 -6.51
N ILE A 126 5.64 3.23 -6.08
CA ILE A 126 5.26 3.41 -4.68
C ILE A 126 4.00 2.65 -4.30
N ARG A 127 3.10 2.45 -5.27
CA ARG A 127 1.82 1.77 -5.09
C ARG A 127 1.47 0.95 -6.33
N VAL A 128 0.90 -0.24 -6.12
CA VAL A 128 0.33 -1.05 -7.21
C VAL A 128 -1.13 -1.32 -6.87
N ILE A 129 -2.02 -1.12 -7.84
CA ILE A 129 -3.48 -1.18 -7.67
C ILE A 129 -4.05 -2.17 -8.67
N THR A 130 -5.04 -2.96 -8.25
CA THR A 130 -5.85 -3.79 -9.15
C THR A 130 -7.33 -3.78 -8.77
N GLN A 131 -8.17 -3.90 -9.79
CA GLN A 131 -9.60 -4.19 -9.68
C GLN A 131 -9.96 -5.52 -10.36
N ASP A 132 -8.95 -6.25 -10.84
CA ASP A 132 -9.18 -7.52 -11.53
C ASP A 132 -9.17 -8.70 -10.53
N ALA A 133 -10.22 -9.51 -10.60
CA ALA A 133 -10.43 -10.64 -9.70
C ALA A 133 -9.42 -11.79 -9.89
N ALA A 134 -8.61 -11.78 -10.95
CA ALA A 134 -7.59 -12.78 -11.18
C ALA A 134 -6.41 -12.69 -10.19
N PHE A 135 -6.17 -11.50 -9.61
CA PHE A 135 -5.12 -11.31 -8.62
C PHE A 135 -5.63 -11.68 -7.22
N LYS A 136 -4.91 -12.58 -6.56
CA LYS A 136 -5.30 -13.16 -5.28
C LYS A 136 -4.14 -13.16 -4.29
N THR A 137 -4.45 -13.07 -3.00
CA THR A 137 -3.48 -13.39 -1.94
C THR A 137 -3.18 -14.88 -1.91
N SER A 138 -2.19 -15.31 -1.13
CA SER A 138 -1.92 -16.74 -0.89
C SER A 138 -3.12 -17.49 -0.31
N GLY A 139 -3.99 -16.80 0.43
CA GLY A 139 -5.26 -17.34 0.94
C GLY A 139 -6.41 -17.32 -0.07
N GLY A 140 -6.15 -17.00 -1.36
CA GLY A 140 -7.18 -17.00 -2.41
C GLY A 140 -8.11 -15.77 -2.41
N VAL A 141 -7.84 -14.77 -1.59
CA VAL A 141 -8.68 -13.57 -1.45
C VAL A 141 -8.28 -12.52 -2.49
N GLY A 142 -9.27 -11.88 -3.10
CA GLY A 142 -9.08 -10.84 -4.11
C GLY A 142 -10.33 -10.03 -4.34
N VAL A 143 -10.37 -9.26 -5.42
CA VAL A 143 -11.57 -8.52 -5.83
C VAL A 143 -12.75 -9.47 -6.00
N GLY A 144 -13.92 -9.08 -5.48
CA GLY A 144 -15.15 -9.89 -5.43
C GLY A 144 -15.25 -10.82 -4.21
N SER A 145 -14.17 -11.09 -3.48
CA SER A 145 -14.21 -11.84 -2.21
C SER A 145 -14.93 -11.03 -1.13
N SER A 146 -15.53 -11.71 -0.15
CA SER A 146 -16.11 -11.07 1.02
C SER A 146 -15.03 -10.72 2.06
N VAL A 147 -15.34 -9.80 2.96
CA VAL A 147 -14.50 -9.47 4.12
C VAL A 147 -14.39 -10.68 5.06
N GLU A 148 -15.47 -11.50 5.17
CA GLU A 148 -15.43 -12.77 5.88
C GLU A 148 -14.33 -13.70 5.31
N SER A 149 -14.27 -13.85 3.97
CA SER A 149 -13.22 -14.65 3.31
C SER A 149 -11.83 -14.14 3.65
N LEU A 150 -11.65 -12.80 3.72
CA LEU A 150 -10.39 -12.19 4.13
C LEU A 150 -10.03 -12.58 5.57
N ARG A 151 -11.00 -12.49 6.49
CA ARG A 151 -10.82 -12.86 7.89
C ARG A 151 -10.48 -14.35 8.07
N LEU A 152 -11.18 -15.23 7.36
CA LEU A 152 -10.93 -16.67 7.41
C LEU A 152 -9.54 -17.04 6.87
N ALA A 153 -9.08 -16.37 5.81
CA ALA A 153 -7.81 -16.66 5.16
C ALA A 153 -6.60 -16.04 5.87
N HIS A 154 -6.77 -14.86 6.49
CA HIS A 154 -5.69 -14.02 7.00
C HIS A 154 -5.83 -13.65 8.48
N GLY A 155 -6.83 -14.22 9.17
CA GLY A 155 -7.04 -14.02 10.58
C GLY A 155 -7.50 -12.60 10.92
N ARG A 156 -6.77 -11.94 11.81
CA ARG A 156 -7.17 -10.63 12.31
C ARG A 156 -7.12 -9.56 11.23
N ILE A 157 -8.22 -8.84 11.11
CA ILE A 157 -8.36 -7.69 10.21
C ILE A 157 -8.63 -6.41 11.00
N CYS A 158 -8.34 -5.28 10.40
CA CYS A 158 -8.76 -3.96 10.86
C CYS A 158 -9.35 -3.16 9.72
N ALA A 159 -10.22 -2.21 10.04
CA ALA A 159 -10.84 -1.34 9.08
C ALA A 159 -10.43 0.11 9.33
N ALA A 160 -10.27 0.86 8.25
CA ALA A 160 -9.95 2.27 8.28
C ALA A 160 -10.64 3.01 7.13
N ARG A 161 -10.61 4.32 7.17
CA ARG A 161 -10.94 5.16 6.02
C ARG A 161 -9.63 5.66 5.40
N GLY A 162 -9.45 5.42 4.13
CA GLY A 162 -8.29 5.89 3.37
C GLY A 162 -8.72 6.43 2.02
N GLU A 163 -8.22 7.61 1.64
CA GLU A 163 -8.51 8.22 0.33
C GLU A 163 -10.01 8.30 0.01
N GLY A 164 -10.82 8.69 1.00
CA GLY A 164 -12.27 8.85 0.84
C GLY A 164 -13.10 7.56 0.80
N ILE A 165 -12.46 6.39 0.85
CA ILE A 165 -13.12 5.08 0.80
C ILE A 165 -12.81 4.26 2.04
N PHE A 166 -13.65 3.27 2.31
CA PHE A 166 -13.41 2.32 3.39
C PHE A 166 -12.49 1.20 2.93
N VAL A 167 -11.54 0.87 3.78
CA VAL A 167 -10.56 -0.19 3.53
C VAL A 167 -10.50 -1.14 4.71
N VAL A 168 -10.23 -2.39 4.43
CA VAL A 168 -9.82 -3.39 5.42
C VAL A 168 -8.38 -3.82 5.13
N MET A 169 -7.66 -4.16 6.17
CA MET A 169 -6.27 -4.64 6.13
C MET A 169 -6.17 -5.89 6.97
N ALA A 170 -5.32 -6.82 6.58
CA ALA A 170 -5.03 -8.01 7.37
C ALA A 170 -3.67 -7.88 8.07
N ALA A 171 -3.58 -8.37 9.30
CA ALA A 171 -2.39 -8.19 10.13
C ALA A 171 -1.15 -8.93 9.58
N ASP A 172 -1.36 -10.05 8.88
CA ASP A 172 -0.32 -10.86 8.24
C ASP A 172 0.06 -10.39 6.82
N LEU A 173 -0.67 -9.37 6.29
CA LEU A 173 -0.40 -8.77 4.98
C LEU A 173 -0.08 -7.26 5.11
N PRO A 174 1.04 -6.90 5.76
CA PRO A 174 1.37 -5.50 5.98
C PRO A 174 1.55 -4.76 4.65
N GLY A 175 0.95 -3.58 4.54
CA GLY A 175 1.01 -2.75 3.34
C GLY A 175 0.08 -3.18 2.20
N VAL A 176 -0.84 -4.12 2.43
CA VAL A 176 -1.94 -4.44 1.52
C VAL A 176 -3.24 -3.89 2.09
N SER A 177 -3.96 -3.13 1.29
CA SER A 177 -5.28 -2.60 1.61
C SER A 177 -6.32 -3.11 0.63
N PHE A 178 -7.48 -3.46 1.16
CA PHE A 178 -8.64 -3.97 0.43
C PHE A 178 -9.76 -2.94 0.53
N ALA A 179 -10.03 -2.21 -0.54
CA ALA A 179 -11.19 -1.33 -0.61
C ALA A 179 -12.47 -2.15 -0.63
N ILE A 180 -13.46 -1.70 0.11
CA ILE A 180 -14.73 -2.39 0.27
C ILE A 180 -15.89 -1.50 -0.18
N ASP A 181 -16.93 -2.14 -0.70
CA ASP A 181 -18.21 -1.50 -1.01
C ASP A 181 -19.07 -1.49 0.24
N TRP A 182 -18.70 -0.60 1.16
CA TRP A 182 -19.44 -0.42 2.39
C TRP A 182 -20.02 0.99 2.46
N ASN A 183 -21.33 1.05 2.62
CA ASN A 183 -22.07 2.29 2.82
C ASN A 183 -22.60 2.30 4.26
N PRO A 184 -22.03 3.10 5.16
CA PRO A 184 -22.48 3.15 6.54
C PRO A 184 -23.93 3.64 6.63
N PRO A 185 -24.72 3.15 7.62
CA PRO A 185 -26.05 3.63 7.82
C PRO A 185 -26.05 5.15 8.10
N PRO A 186 -27.04 5.90 7.58
CA PRO A 186 -27.08 7.36 7.66
C PRO A 186 -27.16 7.92 9.09
N SER A 187 -27.49 7.09 10.08
CA SER A 187 -27.55 7.46 11.50
C SER A 187 -26.17 7.58 12.18
N ARG A 188 -25.09 7.17 11.54
CA ARG A 188 -23.73 7.37 12.05
C ARG A 188 -23.21 8.70 11.53
N ASP A 189 -23.06 9.65 12.44
CA ASP A 189 -22.32 10.87 12.16
C ASP A 189 -20.84 10.50 11.88
N LEU A 190 -20.49 10.47 10.59
CA LEU A 190 -19.13 10.26 10.13
C LEU A 190 -18.36 11.59 10.06
N SER A 191 -18.92 12.67 10.63
CA SER A 191 -18.23 13.93 10.77
C SER A 191 -17.01 13.72 11.67
N ALA A 192 -15.89 14.11 11.16
CA ALA A 192 -14.59 14.20 11.83
C ALA A 192 -13.96 12.87 12.29
N ALA A 193 -12.82 12.54 11.74
CA ALA A 193 -11.76 11.67 12.27
C ALA A 193 -12.16 10.28 12.82
N ASP A 194 -13.40 10.11 13.19
CA ASP A 194 -13.98 8.91 13.75
C ASP A 194 -14.53 8.03 12.64
N THR A 195 -13.64 7.32 11.98
CA THR A 195 -14.09 6.10 11.31
C THR A 195 -14.71 5.22 12.39
N PRO A 196 -15.86 4.55 12.14
CA PRO A 196 -16.46 3.65 13.12
C PRO A 196 -15.51 2.54 13.57
N PHE A 197 -14.35 2.42 12.91
CA PHE A 197 -13.32 1.43 13.21
C PHE A 197 -11.93 2.07 13.05
N PRO A 198 -11.51 3.05 13.84
CA PRO A 198 -10.19 3.70 13.69
C PRO A 198 -9.05 2.70 13.92
N GLY A 199 -8.71 1.92 12.89
CA GLY A 199 -7.71 0.86 12.95
C GLY A 199 -8.08 -0.34 13.83
N GLY A 200 -9.35 -0.41 14.32
CA GLY A 200 -9.87 -1.50 15.12
C GLY A 200 -10.46 -2.66 14.32
N ASP A 201 -10.69 -3.78 15.00
CA ASP A 201 -11.40 -4.93 14.41
C ASP A 201 -12.88 -4.55 14.20
N PRO A 202 -13.39 -4.62 12.97
CA PRO A 202 -14.80 -4.32 12.69
C PRO A 202 -15.77 -5.41 13.19
N GLY A 203 -15.27 -6.49 13.81
CA GLY A 203 -16.07 -7.65 14.11
C GLY A 203 -16.70 -8.24 12.85
N THR A 204 -17.91 -8.78 12.94
CA THR A 204 -18.63 -9.36 11.79
C THR A 204 -19.44 -8.35 10.99
N ALA A 205 -19.44 -7.07 11.39
CA ALA A 205 -20.27 -6.04 10.77
C ALA A 205 -19.99 -5.81 9.27
N LEU A 206 -18.78 -6.17 8.81
CA LEU A 206 -18.37 -6.03 7.43
C LEU A 206 -18.30 -7.36 6.65
N ASP A 207 -18.61 -8.49 7.26
CA ASP A 207 -18.34 -9.82 6.69
C ASP A 207 -19.00 -10.05 5.32
N ALA A 208 -20.22 -9.56 5.13
CA ALA A 208 -20.93 -9.68 3.86
C ALA A 208 -20.45 -8.70 2.78
N THR A 209 -19.65 -7.70 3.15
CA THR A 209 -19.18 -6.64 2.24
C THR A 209 -18.17 -7.20 1.25
N ARG A 210 -18.19 -6.69 0.01
CA ARG A 210 -17.31 -7.15 -1.06
C ARG A 210 -16.09 -6.26 -1.23
N ILE A 211 -14.95 -6.90 -1.52
CA ILE A 211 -13.72 -6.23 -1.91
C ILE A 211 -13.87 -5.78 -3.37
N THR A 212 -13.67 -4.49 -3.62
CA THR A 212 -13.81 -3.87 -4.94
C THR A 212 -12.47 -3.52 -5.59
N LYS A 213 -11.44 -3.33 -4.77
CA LYS A 213 -10.10 -2.93 -5.22
C LYS A 213 -9.06 -3.39 -4.21
N LEU A 214 -7.87 -3.73 -4.70
CA LEU A 214 -6.71 -3.96 -3.86
C LEU A 214 -5.60 -2.99 -4.23
N TRP A 215 -4.83 -2.58 -3.24
CA TRP A 215 -3.56 -1.91 -3.50
C TRP A 215 -2.48 -2.35 -2.51
N VAL A 216 -1.26 -2.39 -3.02
CA VAL A 216 -0.05 -2.63 -2.25
C VAL A 216 0.71 -1.31 -2.16
N HIS A 217 0.94 -0.84 -0.94
CA HIS A 217 1.61 0.43 -0.66
C HIS A 217 2.66 0.27 0.45
N GLY A 218 3.39 1.33 0.80
CA GLY A 218 4.34 1.29 1.91
C GLY A 218 3.67 0.98 3.24
N VAL A 219 4.44 0.43 4.17
CA VAL A 219 3.97 0.08 5.52
C VAL A 219 3.67 1.38 6.31
N SER A 220 2.55 2.01 6.00
CA SER A 220 1.97 3.03 6.85
C SER A 220 0.62 2.50 7.33
N GLY A 221 0.51 2.16 8.59
CA GLY A 221 -0.77 1.81 9.18
C GLY A 221 -1.16 0.33 9.09
N ALA A 222 -0.23 -0.59 9.35
CA ALA A 222 -0.64 -1.92 9.79
C ALA A 222 -1.63 -1.79 10.95
N CYS A 223 -2.57 -2.73 11.08
CA CYS A 223 -3.47 -2.84 12.23
C CYS A 223 -2.70 -2.59 13.53
N ARG A 224 -2.69 -1.36 14.02
CA ARG A 224 -2.03 -1.05 15.29
C ARG A 224 -2.82 -1.75 16.39
N VAL A 225 -2.19 -2.68 17.05
CA VAL A 225 -2.71 -3.24 18.29
C VAL A 225 -2.50 -2.16 19.33
N SER A 226 -3.56 -1.56 19.81
CA SER A 226 -3.53 -0.99 21.15
C SER A 226 -3.44 -2.19 22.09
N VAL A 227 -2.22 -2.52 22.54
CA VAL A 227 -2.04 -3.43 23.66
C VAL A 227 -2.51 -2.64 24.87
N SER A 228 -3.73 -2.90 25.31
CA SER A 228 -4.26 -2.44 26.61
C SER A 228 -3.74 -3.34 27.71
#